data_857b38dd5b16bd45b67687a897854689
#
_entry.id   857b38dd5b16bd45b67687a897854689
#
_cell.length_a   1.000
_cell.length_b   1.000
_cell.length_c   1.000
_cell.angle_alpha   90.00
_cell.angle_beta   90.00
_cell.angle_gamma   90.00
#
_symmetry.space_group_name_H-M   'P 1'
#
loop_
_entity.id
_entity.type
_entity.pdbx_description
1 polymer ?
#
loop_
_entity_poly.entity_id
_entity_poly.type
_entity_poly.pdbx_seq_one_letter_code
_entity_poly.pdbx_strand_id
1 'polypeptide(L)' 'MQVIMTFVATCVETTARALNTSYKEVYQRMKRVGLIERFILPHYETLHSESRDNLAEVIVECLDNWEGKK' A
#
# COMPACT_ATOMS: atom_id res chain seq x y z
N MET A 1 -2.63 -13.26 -12.27
CA MET A 1 -3.47 -12.10 -12.06
C MET A 1 -4.05 -12.04 -10.67
N GLN A 2 -4.71 -13.10 -10.25
CA GLN A 2 -5.34 -13.10 -8.94
C GLN A 2 -4.33 -12.98 -7.81
N VAL A 3 -3.15 -13.54 -8.00
CA VAL A 3 -2.09 -13.45 -6.98
C VAL A 3 -1.72 -11.99 -6.74
N ILE A 4 -1.62 -11.22 -7.82
CA ILE A 4 -1.26 -9.81 -7.70
C ILE A 4 -2.37 -9.05 -7.01
N MET A 5 -3.62 -9.33 -7.35
CA MET A 5 -4.74 -8.65 -6.72
C MET A 5 -4.82 -8.99 -5.23
N THR A 6 -4.53 -10.25 -4.88
CA THR A 6 -4.50 -10.64 -3.48
C THR A 6 -3.41 -9.88 -2.74
N PHE A 7 -2.26 -9.70 -3.37
CA PHE A 7 -1.18 -8.96 -2.74
C PHE A 7 -1.56 -7.49 -2.55
N VAL A 8 -2.21 -6.88 -3.55
CA VAL A 8 -2.66 -5.50 -3.42
C VAL A 8 -3.62 -5.37 -2.24
N ALA A 9 -4.56 -6.30 -2.12
CA ALA A 9 -5.49 -6.28 -1.02
C ALA A 9 -4.77 -6.38 0.32
N THR A 10 -3.75 -7.23 0.38
CA THR A 10 -2.95 -7.37 1.60
C THR A 10 -2.23 -6.07 1.94
N CYS A 11 -1.70 -5.40 0.92
CA CYS A 11 -1.02 -4.12 1.14
C CYS A 11 -1.98 -3.08 1.71
N VAL A 12 -3.17 -3.00 1.14
CA VAL A 12 -4.15 -2.03 1.61
C VAL A 12 -4.57 -2.36 3.04
N GLU A 13 -4.84 -3.62 3.32
CA GLU A 13 -5.27 -4.02 4.65
C GLU A 13 -4.18 -3.76 5.69
N THR A 14 -2.96 -4.13 5.38
CA THR A 14 -1.84 -3.94 6.31
C THR A 14 -1.64 -2.45 6.59
N THR A 15 -1.73 -1.64 5.55
CA THR A 15 -1.58 -0.20 5.71
C THR A 15 -2.73 0.38 6.54
N ALA A 16 -3.94 -0.10 6.30
CA ALA A 16 -5.10 0.38 7.05
C ALA A 16 -4.94 0.09 8.54
N ARG A 17 -4.43 -1.09 8.87
CA ARG A 17 -4.19 -1.44 10.26
C ARG A 17 -3.13 -0.53 10.88
N ALA A 18 -2.06 -0.28 10.13
CA ALA A 18 -0.98 0.57 10.64
C ALA A 18 -1.47 1.98 10.89
N LEU A 19 -2.39 2.47 10.07
CA LEU A 19 -2.92 3.82 10.22
C LEU A 19 -4.16 3.86 11.09
N ASN A 20 -4.62 2.71 11.56
CA ASN A 20 -5.83 2.61 12.40
C ASN A 20 -7.02 3.24 11.70
N THR A 21 -7.21 2.90 10.43
CA THR A 21 -8.31 3.41 9.65
C THR A 21 -8.91 2.29 8.82
N SER A 22 -9.94 2.58 8.04
CA SER A 22 -10.64 1.55 7.31
C SER A 22 -9.92 1.21 6.01
N TYR A 23 -10.13 -0.03 5.55
CA TYR A 23 -9.60 -0.48 4.27
C TYR A 23 -10.06 0.43 3.14
N LYS A 24 -11.34 0.77 3.16
CA LYS A 24 -11.92 1.60 2.10
C LYS A 24 -11.24 2.95 2.01
N GLU A 25 -10.99 3.55 3.16
CA GLU A 25 -10.35 4.86 3.19
C GLU A 25 -8.94 4.80 2.60
N VAL A 26 -8.16 3.81 3.02
CA VAL A 26 -6.80 3.66 2.53
C VAL A 26 -6.80 3.39 1.03
N TYR A 27 -7.71 2.52 0.59
CA TYR A 27 -7.79 2.20 -0.83
C TYR A 27 -8.06 3.44 -1.65
N GLN A 28 -8.98 4.28 -1.19
CA GLN A 28 -9.31 5.51 -1.92
C GLN A 28 -8.14 6.48 -1.94
N ARG A 29 -7.41 6.57 -0.82
CA ARG A 29 -6.23 7.44 -0.78
C ARG A 29 -5.17 6.95 -1.75
N MET A 30 -4.92 5.66 -1.79
CA MET A 30 -3.95 5.10 -2.71
C MET A 30 -4.37 5.33 -4.15
N LYS A 31 -5.65 5.16 -4.42
CA LYS A 31 -6.17 5.35 -5.77
C LYS A 31 -6.00 6.79 -6.23
N ARG A 32 -6.21 7.72 -5.32
CA ARG A 32 -6.12 9.13 -5.64
C ARG A 32 -4.74 9.53 -6.15
N VAL A 33 -3.70 8.98 -5.55
CA VAL A 33 -2.34 9.31 -5.93
C VAL A 33 -1.74 8.29 -6.90
N GLY A 34 -2.47 7.24 -7.22
CA GLY A 34 -1.99 6.22 -8.14
C GLY A 34 -0.95 5.31 -7.53
N LEU A 35 -0.96 5.15 -6.22
CA LEU A 35 0.08 4.37 -5.55
C LEU A 35 0.08 2.92 -5.99
N ILE A 36 -1.09 2.32 -6.17
CA ILE A 36 -1.17 0.91 -6.54
C ILE A 36 -0.49 0.67 -7.87
N GLU A 37 -0.84 1.48 -8.87
CA GLU A 37 -0.34 1.27 -10.22
C GLU A 37 1.10 1.74 -10.42
N ARG A 38 1.51 2.74 -9.66
CA ARG A 38 2.81 3.37 -9.89
C ARG A 38 3.86 2.96 -8.88
N PHE A 39 3.48 2.36 -7.78
CA PHE A 39 4.42 1.91 -6.76
C PHE A 39 4.27 0.43 -6.45
N ILE A 40 3.08 0.00 -6.07
CA ILE A 40 2.91 -1.37 -5.60
C ILE A 40 3.12 -2.38 -6.71
N LEU A 41 2.49 -2.19 -7.85
CA LEU A 41 2.60 -3.15 -8.94
C LEU A 41 4.01 -3.20 -9.54
N PRO A 42 4.66 -2.05 -9.82
CA PRO A 42 6.02 -2.10 -10.37
C PRO A 42 7.03 -2.73 -9.42
N HIS A 43 6.80 -2.63 -8.12
CA HIS A 43 7.71 -3.16 -7.12
C HIS A 43 7.18 -4.43 -6.46
N TYR A 44 6.34 -5.14 -7.18
CA TYR A 44 5.65 -6.30 -6.61
C TYR A 44 6.63 -7.30 -5.98
N GLU A 45 7.69 -7.65 -6.71
CA GLU A 45 8.61 -8.67 -6.24
C GLU A 45 9.34 -8.23 -4.98
N THR A 46 9.78 -6.98 -4.98
CA THR A 46 10.48 -6.45 -3.81
C THR A 46 9.56 -6.40 -2.60
N LEU A 47 8.37 -5.85 -2.79
CA LEU A 47 7.42 -5.70 -1.70
C LEU A 47 6.92 -7.05 -1.21
N HIS A 48 6.77 -7.99 -2.12
CA HIS A 48 6.28 -9.32 -1.77
C HIS A 48 7.23 -10.03 -0.82
N SER A 49 8.51 -9.70 -0.87
CA SER A 49 9.53 -10.33 -0.04
C SER A 49 9.60 -9.72 1.35
N GLU A 50 8.96 -8.59 1.58
CA GLU A 50 9.05 -7.92 2.87
C GLU A 50 8.11 -8.53 3.89
N SER A 51 8.46 -8.39 5.17
CA SER A 51 7.55 -8.75 6.22
C SER A 51 6.38 -7.78 6.23
N ARG A 52 5.29 -8.19 6.87
CA ARG A 52 4.10 -7.32 6.90
C ARG A 52 4.38 -6.01 7.62
N ASP A 53 5.15 -6.07 8.71
CA ASP A 53 5.46 -4.84 9.44
C ASP A 53 6.27 -3.89 8.57
N ASN A 54 7.29 -4.42 7.89
CA ASN A 54 8.10 -3.61 7.00
C ASN A 54 7.28 -3.08 5.84
N LEU A 55 6.43 -3.94 5.30
CA LEU A 55 5.58 -3.55 4.18
C LEU A 55 4.70 -2.37 4.56
N ALA A 56 4.09 -2.44 5.74
CA ALA A 56 3.23 -1.36 6.20
C ALA A 56 4.00 -0.05 6.31
N GLU A 57 5.19 -0.10 6.90
CA GLU A 57 5.99 1.12 7.06
C GLU A 57 6.35 1.74 5.73
N VAL A 58 6.79 0.91 4.79
CA VAL A 58 7.20 1.41 3.48
C VAL A 58 6.02 2.05 2.76
N ILE A 59 4.88 1.39 2.80
CA ILE A 59 3.72 1.88 2.08
C ILE A 59 3.16 3.15 2.74
N VAL A 60 3.12 3.18 4.07
CA VAL A 60 2.63 4.37 4.77
C VAL A 60 3.51 5.56 4.42
N GLU A 61 4.81 5.38 4.47
CA GLU A 61 5.73 6.46 4.17
C GLU A 61 5.56 6.93 2.74
N CYS A 62 5.44 6.00 1.81
CA CYS A 62 5.26 6.34 0.41
C CYS A 62 3.95 7.09 0.20
N LEU A 63 2.89 6.61 0.83
CA LEU A 63 1.58 7.24 0.68
C LEU A 63 1.61 8.68 1.20
N ASP A 64 2.19 8.88 2.37
CA ASP A 64 2.28 10.23 2.92
C ASP A 64 3.07 11.16 2.02
N ASN A 65 4.19 10.68 1.48
CA ASN A 65 5.00 11.49 0.58
C ASN A 65 4.22 11.85 -0.68
N TRP A 66 3.51 10.88 -1.23
CA TRP A 66 2.78 11.11 -2.47
C TRP A 66 1.57 11.99 -2.27
N GLU A 67 1.03 12.01 -1.05
CA GLU A 67 -0.07 12.92 -0.73
C GLU A 67 0.42 14.32 -0.35
N GLY A 68 1.72 14.51 -0.29
CA GLY A 68 2.26 15.80 0.05
C GLY A 68 2.32 16.08 1.53
N LYS A 69 2.11 15.09 2.34
CA LYS A 69 2.21 15.24 3.80
C LYS A 69 3.65 15.10 4.24
N LYS A 70 4.03 15.89 5.17
CA LYS A 70 5.40 15.84 5.67
C LYS A 70 5.44 15.59 7.14
#